data_63743a98fe49d74550c2bb2a5739d55f
#
_entry.id   63743a98fe49d74550c2bb2a5739d55f
#
_cell.length_a   1.000
_cell.length_b   1.000
_cell.length_c   1.000
_cell.angle_alpha   90.00
_cell.angle_beta   90.00
_cell.angle_gamma   90.00
#
_symmetry.space_group_name_H-M   'P 1'
#
loop_
_entity.id
_entity.type
_entity.pdbx_description
1 polymer ?
#
loop_
_entity_poly.entity_id
_entity_poly.type
_entity_poly.pdbx_seq_one_letter_code
_entity_poly.pdbx_strand_id
1 'polypeptide(L)'
;MRAVQAVGTTVAGVLAGTGALHALWMVTPWPLRTPEEFADTVVGTGEGVPPAVACAAVAGLLGSAAYLVAAEAGVVPAVGPARLRRAGVRTVSAVLLTRGAGGLVLFGGGLARRSERFRRLDTRYYSPLCLALGAGAAVVAAADTGYREPGPVA
;
A
#
# COMPACT_ATOMS: atom_id res chain seq x y z
N MET A 1 -11.68 20.03 0.89
CA MET A 1 -12.41 18.76 0.69
C MET A 1 -12.06 18.09 -0.65
N ARG A 2 -12.23 18.74 -1.82
CA ARG A 2 -11.93 18.11 -3.13
C ARG A 2 -10.50 17.60 -3.29
N ALA A 3 -9.49 18.32 -2.78
CA ALA A 3 -8.10 17.90 -2.86
C ALA A 3 -7.82 16.62 -2.04
N VAL A 4 -8.36 16.53 -0.83
CA VAL A 4 -8.21 15.34 0.04
C VAL A 4 -8.90 14.12 -0.59
N GLN A 5 -10.10 14.31 -1.16
CA GLN A 5 -10.78 13.25 -1.90
C GLN A 5 -9.98 12.78 -3.11
N ALA A 6 -9.41 13.69 -3.89
CA ALA A 6 -8.57 13.33 -5.03
C ALA A 6 -7.33 12.53 -4.61
N VAL A 7 -6.63 12.98 -3.56
CA VAL A 7 -5.48 12.25 -2.98
C VAL A 7 -5.93 10.87 -2.49
N GLY A 8 -7.01 10.81 -1.72
CA GLY A 8 -7.55 9.55 -1.18
C GLY A 8 -7.96 8.58 -2.29
N THR A 9 -8.63 9.06 -3.33
CA THR A 9 -9.00 8.24 -4.49
C THR A 9 -7.77 7.67 -5.19
N THR A 10 -6.75 8.51 -5.41
CA THR A 10 -5.51 8.05 -6.06
C THR A 10 -4.80 7.00 -5.22
N VAL A 11 -4.59 7.27 -3.92
CA VAL A 11 -3.93 6.32 -3.01
C VAL A 11 -4.71 5.00 -2.92
N ALA A 12 -6.03 5.08 -2.69
CA ALA A 12 -6.88 3.90 -2.60
C ALA A 12 -6.91 3.10 -3.91
N GLY A 13 -6.99 3.77 -5.05
CA GLY A 13 -6.95 3.13 -6.36
C GLY A 13 -5.66 2.36 -6.64
N VAL A 14 -4.50 2.96 -6.31
CA VAL A 14 -3.20 2.29 -6.47
C VAL A 14 -3.06 1.11 -5.51
N LEU A 15 -3.47 1.26 -4.23
CA LEU A 15 -3.46 0.17 -3.27
C LEU A 15 -4.37 -0.99 -3.70
N ALA A 16 -5.58 -0.68 -4.17
CA ALA A 16 -6.52 -1.69 -4.67
C ALA A 16 -5.98 -2.42 -5.91
N GLY A 17 -5.41 -1.68 -6.86
CA GLY A 17 -4.79 -2.26 -8.05
C GLY A 17 -3.59 -3.16 -7.71
N THR A 18 -2.75 -2.74 -6.77
CA THR A 18 -1.64 -3.56 -6.26
C THR A 18 -2.15 -4.79 -5.53
N GLY A 19 -3.23 -4.66 -4.74
CA GLY A 19 -3.89 -5.79 -4.09
C GLY A 19 -4.48 -6.79 -5.09
N ALA A 20 -5.13 -6.30 -6.14
CA ALA A 20 -5.64 -7.14 -7.23
C ALA A 20 -4.52 -7.90 -7.95
N LEU A 21 -3.37 -7.25 -8.16
CA LEU A 21 -2.19 -7.90 -8.72
C LEU A 21 -1.67 -9.04 -7.81
N HIS A 22 -1.63 -8.83 -6.49
CA HIS A 22 -1.25 -9.89 -5.55
C HIS A 22 -2.28 -11.03 -5.51
N ALA A 23 -3.58 -10.72 -5.65
CA ALA A 23 -4.59 -11.76 -5.79
C ALA A 23 -4.40 -12.58 -7.07
N LEU A 24 -4.03 -11.95 -8.18
CA LEU A 24 -3.70 -12.63 -9.42
C LEU A 24 -2.46 -13.53 -9.27
N TRP A 25 -1.46 -13.09 -8.53
CA TRP A 25 -0.24 -13.87 -8.27
C TRP A 25 -0.45 -15.12 -7.41
N MET A 26 -1.64 -15.33 -6.87
CA MET A 26 -1.99 -16.61 -6.25
C MET A 26 -2.07 -17.77 -7.27
N VAL A 27 -2.35 -17.44 -8.53
CA VAL A 27 -2.64 -18.44 -9.58
C VAL A 27 -1.76 -18.32 -10.82
N THR A 28 -1.13 -17.16 -11.04
CA THR A 28 -0.30 -16.91 -12.23
C THR A 28 0.73 -15.81 -11.96
N PRO A 29 1.94 -15.90 -12.49
CA PRO A 29 2.95 -14.85 -12.37
C PRO A 29 2.70 -13.63 -13.26
N TRP A 30 1.60 -13.61 -14.04
CA TRP A 30 1.29 -12.52 -14.97
C TRP A 30 1.40 -11.13 -14.30
N PRO A 31 1.96 -10.12 -14.93
CA PRO A 31 2.36 -9.98 -16.33
C PRO A 31 3.75 -10.55 -16.69
N LEU A 32 4.42 -11.18 -15.74
CA LEU A 32 5.71 -11.82 -15.98
C LEU A 32 5.49 -13.21 -16.64
N ARG A 33 6.50 -13.68 -17.38
CA ARG A 33 6.32 -14.85 -18.22
C ARG A 33 6.58 -16.16 -17.48
N THR A 34 7.49 -16.14 -16.52
CA THR A 34 7.90 -17.34 -15.78
C THR A 34 7.98 -17.09 -14.27
N PRO A 35 7.87 -18.16 -13.45
CA PRO A 35 8.08 -18.07 -12.00
C PRO A 35 9.47 -17.51 -11.62
N GLU A 36 10.50 -17.85 -12.38
CA GLU A 36 11.88 -17.38 -12.15
C GLU A 36 11.98 -15.89 -12.41
N GLU A 37 11.38 -15.39 -13.50
CA GLU A 37 11.32 -13.96 -13.79
C GLU A 37 10.56 -13.20 -12.70
N PHE A 38 9.50 -13.82 -12.16
CA PHE A 38 8.75 -13.28 -11.05
C PHE A 38 9.62 -13.17 -9.79
N ALA A 39 10.30 -14.27 -9.42
CA ALA A 39 11.17 -14.33 -8.26
C ALA A 39 12.27 -13.27 -8.33
N ASP A 40 12.91 -13.11 -9.50
CA ASP A 40 13.97 -12.13 -9.73
C ASP A 40 13.45 -10.67 -9.68
N THR A 41 12.26 -10.43 -10.22
CA THR A 41 11.72 -9.07 -10.38
C THR A 41 11.00 -8.56 -9.13
N VAL A 42 10.18 -9.42 -8.50
CA VAL A 42 9.26 -9.02 -7.41
C VAL A 42 9.82 -9.37 -6.04
N VAL A 43 10.48 -10.52 -5.91
CA VAL A 43 11.01 -11.01 -4.62
C VAL A 43 12.50 -10.65 -4.46
N GLY A 44 13.26 -10.73 -5.54
CA GLY A 44 14.69 -10.40 -5.57
C GLY A 44 15.60 -11.47 -4.96
N THR A 45 15.11 -12.71 -4.73
CA THR A 45 15.92 -13.80 -4.17
C THR A 45 16.34 -14.84 -5.20
N GLY A 46 15.73 -14.88 -6.36
CA GLY A 46 15.93 -15.96 -7.34
C GLY A 46 15.43 -17.33 -6.89
N GLU A 47 14.93 -17.45 -5.67
CA GLU A 47 14.41 -18.68 -5.06
C GLU A 47 12.89 -18.63 -5.01
N GLY A 48 12.24 -19.32 -5.94
CA GLY A 48 10.82 -19.65 -5.89
C GLY A 48 9.84 -18.49 -5.87
N VAL A 49 8.60 -18.77 -6.21
CA VAL A 49 7.45 -17.86 -6.08
C VAL A 49 6.94 -17.93 -4.65
N PRO A 50 6.54 -16.80 -4.03
CA PRO A 50 5.89 -16.82 -2.72
C PRO A 50 4.66 -17.74 -2.74
N PRO A 51 4.37 -18.45 -1.64
CA PRO A 51 3.19 -19.30 -1.57
C PRO A 51 1.92 -18.46 -1.76
N ALA A 52 0.89 -19.06 -2.39
CA ALA A 52 -0.37 -18.38 -2.67
C ALA A 52 -1.00 -17.72 -1.43
N VAL A 53 -0.84 -18.32 -0.24
CA VAL A 53 -1.33 -17.78 1.03
C VAL A 53 -0.65 -16.44 1.38
N ALA A 54 0.62 -16.29 1.07
CA ALA A 54 1.33 -15.01 1.31
C ALA A 54 0.81 -13.92 0.35
N CYS A 55 0.59 -14.25 -0.91
CA CYS A 55 -0.02 -13.33 -1.88
C CYS A 55 -1.45 -12.96 -1.45
N ALA A 56 -2.25 -13.91 -0.96
CA ALA A 56 -3.60 -13.67 -0.43
C ALA A 56 -3.56 -12.71 0.77
N ALA A 57 -2.65 -12.93 1.71
CA ALA A 57 -2.50 -12.06 2.88
C ALA A 57 -2.17 -10.62 2.47
N VAL A 58 -1.22 -10.43 1.54
CA VAL A 58 -0.86 -9.11 1.04
C VAL A 58 -2.02 -8.47 0.27
N ALA A 59 -2.73 -9.24 -0.57
CA ALA A 59 -3.92 -8.76 -1.27
C ALA A 59 -5.00 -8.26 -0.29
N GLY A 60 -5.28 -9.02 0.76
CA GLY A 60 -6.24 -8.65 1.80
C GLY A 60 -5.82 -7.39 2.57
N LEU A 61 -4.55 -7.29 2.96
CA LEU A 61 -4.01 -6.12 3.63
C LEU A 61 -4.09 -4.86 2.76
N LEU A 62 -3.72 -4.96 1.48
CA LEU A 62 -3.79 -3.84 0.54
C LEU A 62 -5.24 -3.43 0.24
N GLY A 63 -6.16 -4.39 0.10
CA GLY A 63 -7.59 -4.13 -0.06
C GLY A 63 -8.18 -3.41 1.16
N SER A 64 -7.83 -3.87 2.36
CA SER A 64 -8.24 -3.22 3.61
C SER A 64 -7.68 -1.80 3.75
N ALA A 65 -6.40 -1.62 3.39
CA ALA A 65 -5.76 -0.30 3.38
C ALA A 65 -6.43 0.65 2.37
N ALA A 66 -6.74 0.16 1.17
CA ALA A 66 -7.44 0.92 0.14
C ALA A 66 -8.82 1.38 0.64
N TYR A 67 -9.59 0.47 1.25
CA TYR A 67 -10.89 0.80 1.84
C TYR A 67 -10.76 1.86 2.94
N LEU A 68 -9.84 1.69 3.88
CA LEU A 68 -9.65 2.64 4.99
C LEU A 68 -9.32 4.04 4.48
N VAL A 69 -8.41 4.15 3.51
CA VAL A 69 -8.03 5.45 2.90
C VAL A 69 -9.22 6.07 2.16
N ALA A 70 -9.95 5.29 1.35
CA ALA A 70 -11.11 5.76 0.61
C ALA A 70 -12.24 6.24 1.54
N ALA A 71 -12.51 5.50 2.62
CA ALA A 71 -13.53 5.83 3.59
C ALA A 71 -13.17 7.07 4.41
N GLU A 72 -11.91 7.21 4.84
CA GLU A 72 -11.45 8.41 5.57
C GLU A 72 -11.43 9.65 4.67
N ALA A 73 -11.14 9.51 3.38
CA ALA A 73 -11.23 10.59 2.40
C ALA A 73 -12.67 10.94 1.98
N GLY A 74 -13.67 10.20 2.45
CA GLY A 74 -15.08 10.42 2.09
C GLY A 74 -15.43 10.01 0.65
N VAL A 75 -14.67 9.08 0.07
CA VAL A 75 -14.89 8.55 -1.29
C VAL A 75 -15.90 7.40 -1.29
N VAL A 76 -15.89 6.60 -0.23
CA VAL A 76 -16.84 5.50 -0.01
C VAL A 76 -17.49 5.61 1.38
N PRO A 77 -18.66 4.95 1.60
CA PRO A 77 -19.28 4.94 2.91
C PRO A 77 -18.33 4.43 3.99
N ALA A 78 -18.27 5.15 5.10
CA ALA A 78 -17.40 4.83 6.22
C ALA A 78 -18.12 3.89 7.21
N VAL A 79 -17.47 2.78 7.58
CA VAL A 79 -17.97 1.83 8.58
C VAL A 79 -17.12 1.91 9.85
N GLY A 80 -17.77 1.84 11.00
CA GLY A 80 -17.13 1.83 12.30
C GLY A 80 -16.68 3.21 12.82
N PRO A 81 -16.09 3.25 14.02
CA PRO A 81 -15.72 4.49 14.69
C PRO A 81 -14.62 5.26 13.92
N ALA A 82 -14.80 6.57 13.78
CA ALA A 82 -13.87 7.45 13.08
C ALA A 82 -12.44 7.38 13.65
N ARG A 83 -12.30 7.23 14.97
CA ARG A 83 -10.99 7.10 15.64
C ARG A 83 -10.22 5.86 15.16
N LEU A 84 -10.90 4.71 15.05
CA LEU A 84 -10.27 3.47 14.58
C LEU A 84 -9.89 3.55 13.10
N ARG A 85 -10.75 4.12 12.28
CA ARG A 85 -10.50 4.35 10.86
C ARG A 85 -9.28 5.23 10.65
N ARG A 86 -9.23 6.37 11.35
CA ARG A 86 -8.08 7.30 11.30
C ARG A 86 -6.79 6.66 11.81
N ALA A 87 -6.85 5.87 12.90
CA ALA A 87 -5.71 5.10 13.38
C ALA A 87 -5.24 4.10 12.31
N GLY A 88 -6.16 3.39 11.66
CA GLY A 88 -5.84 2.49 10.55
C GLY A 88 -5.13 3.20 9.39
N VAL A 89 -5.61 4.36 8.95
CA VAL A 89 -4.96 5.13 7.87
C VAL A 89 -3.56 5.61 8.30
N ARG A 90 -3.37 6.02 9.56
CA ARG A 90 -2.04 6.36 10.09
C ARG A 90 -1.10 5.15 10.08
N THR A 91 -1.60 3.96 10.44
CA THR A 91 -0.82 2.71 10.35
C THR A 91 -0.44 2.40 8.91
N VAL A 92 -1.38 2.51 7.97
CA VAL A 92 -1.09 2.34 6.53
C VAL A 92 0.02 3.30 6.09
N SER A 93 -0.09 4.59 6.44
CA SER A 93 0.93 5.59 6.15
C SER A 93 2.29 5.20 6.73
N ALA A 94 2.35 4.87 8.02
CA ALA A 94 3.59 4.50 8.69
C ALA A 94 4.26 3.27 8.05
N VAL A 95 3.50 2.23 7.75
CA VAL A 95 4.01 1.00 7.10
C VAL A 95 4.57 1.33 5.72
N LEU A 96 3.86 2.09 4.90
CA LEU A 96 4.31 2.46 3.56
C LEU A 96 5.56 3.36 3.59
N LEU A 97 5.60 4.34 4.47
CA LEU A 97 6.78 5.21 4.63
C LEU A 97 8.00 4.40 5.12
N THR A 98 7.82 3.54 6.11
CA THR A 98 8.89 2.66 6.60
C THR A 98 9.37 1.70 5.52
N ARG A 99 8.43 1.10 4.75
CA ARG A 99 8.79 0.23 3.61
C ARG A 99 9.57 0.99 2.54
N GLY A 100 9.13 2.19 2.19
CA GLY A 100 9.78 3.00 1.17
C GLY A 100 11.18 3.48 1.62
N ALA A 101 11.29 4.05 2.81
CA ALA A 101 12.57 4.50 3.36
C ALA A 101 13.54 3.33 3.58
N GLY A 102 13.05 2.24 4.18
CA GLY A 102 13.83 1.02 4.41
C GLY A 102 14.31 0.39 3.10
N GLY A 103 13.48 0.38 2.06
CA GLY A 103 13.87 -0.09 0.73
C GLY A 103 15.04 0.70 0.15
N LEU A 104 14.97 2.03 0.18
CA LEU A 104 16.06 2.88 -0.30
C LEU A 104 17.37 2.65 0.47
N VAL A 105 17.32 2.48 1.78
CA VAL A 105 18.49 2.24 2.61
C VAL A 105 19.06 0.84 2.38
N LEU A 106 18.21 -0.19 2.46
CA LEU A 106 18.65 -1.59 2.42
C LEU A 106 19.08 -2.02 1.01
N PHE A 107 18.33 -1.63 -0.01
CA PHE A 107 18.56 -2.08 -1.37
C PHE A 107 19.36 -1.05 -2.18
N GLY A 108 19.08 0.23 -2.02
CA GLY A 108 19.87 1.32 -2.63
C GLY A 108 21.27 1.39 -2.05
N GLY A 109 21.40 1.27 -0.73
CA GLY A 109 22.69 1.20 -0.02
C GLY A 109 23.45 -0.13 -0.14
N GLY A 110 22.86 -1.15 -0.77
CA GLY A 110 23.51 -2.45 -0.97
C GLY A 110 23.67 -3.30 0.30
N LEU A 111 22.97 -2.96 1.39
CA LEU A 111 23.06 -3.65 2.68
C LEU A 111 22.36 -5.01 2.66
N ALA A 112 21.33 -5.19 1.83
CA ALA A 112 20.61 -6.45 1.69
C ALA A 112 20.96 -7.13 0.35
N ARG A 113 21.23 -8.45 0.42
CA ARG A 113 21.49 -9.26 -0.77
C ARG A 113 20.19 -9.52 -1.50
N ARG A 114 20.03 -8.88 -2.66
CA ARG A 114 18.91 -9.06 -3.59
C ARG A 114 19.44 -9.04 -5.00
N SER A 115 18.66 -9.56 -5.96
CA SER A 115 19.05 -9.51 -7.37
C SER A 115 19.25 -8.06 -7.83
N GLU A 116 20.13 -7.86 -8.80
CA GLU A 116 20.43 -6.54 -9.39
C GLU A 116 19.15 -5.92 -10.01
N ARG A 117 18.33 -6.76 -10.65
CA ARG A 117 17.06 -6.34 -11.25
C ARG A 117 16.08 -5.81 -10.19
N PHE A 118 15.89 -6.57 -9.10
CA PHE A 118 15.03 -6.14 -7.99
C PHE A 118 15.53 -4.84 -7.38
N ARG A 119 16.81 -4.73 -7.04
CA ARG A 119 17.40 -3.53 -6.45
C ARG A 119 17.15 -2.29 -7.29
N ARG A 120 17.35 -2.39 -8.60
CA ARG A 120 17.10 -1.30 -9.55
C ARG A 120 15.62 -0.90 -9.59
N LEU A 121 14.71 -1.88 -9.64
CA LEU A 121 13.27 -1.63 -9.65
C LEU A 121 12.79 -1.07 -8.31
N ASP A 122 13.28 -1.61 -7.20
CA ASP A 122 12.90 -1.13 -5.86
C ASP A 122 13.32 0.32 -5.65
N THR A 123 14.57 0.65 -5.95
CA THR A 123 15.10 2.02 -5.79
C THR A 123 14.40 3.03 -6.72
N ARG A 124 14.06 2.60 -7.95
CA ARG A 124 13.50 3.51 -8.96
C ARG A 124 11.97 3.63 -8.89
N TYR A 125 11.28 2.58 -8.49
CA TYR A 125 9.81 2.52 -8.56
C TYR A 125 9.15 2.11 -7.25
N TYR A 126 9.52 0.96 -6.64
CA TYR A 126 8.75 0.40 -5.53
C TYR A 126 8.88 1.26 -4.26
N SER A 127 10.10 1.62 -3.89
CA SER A 127 10.33 2.46 -2.72
C SER A 127 9.79 3.89 -2.87
N PRO A 128 10.02 4.61 -3.99
CA PRO A 128 9.39 5.91 -4.23
C PRO A 128 7.85 5.86 -4.25
N LEU A 129 7.26 4.82 -4.85
CA LEU A 129 5.82 4.63 -4.83
C LEU A 129 5.29 4.46 -3.40
N CYS A 130 5.94 3.63 -2.59
CA CYS A 130 5.57 3.45 -1.19
C CYS A 130 5.64 4.77 -0.41
N LEU A 131 6.68 5.59 -0.63
CA LEU A 131 6.80 6.90 -0.01
C LEU A 131 5.68 7.85 -0.45
N ALA A 132 5.37 7.90 -1.74
CA ALA A 132 4.30 8.74 -2.26
C ALA A 132 2.93 8.34 -1.71
N LEU A 133 2.61 7.03 -1.69
CA LEU A 133 1.36 6.51 -1.14
C LEU A 133 1.27 6.73 0.37
N GLY A 134 2.39 6.52 1.09
CA GLY A 134 2.47 6.77 2.53
C GLY A 134 2.26 8.23 2.89
N ALA A 135 2.87 9.15 2.13
CA ALA A 135 2.66 10.59 2.29
C ALA A 135 1.20 10.98 1.97
N GLY A 136 0.62 10.44 0.89
CA GLY A 136 -0.78 10.67 0.55
C GLY A 136 -1.74 10.16 1.63
N ALA A 137 -1.49 8.98 2.21
CA ALA A 137 -2.26 8.46 3.33
C ALA A 137 -2.12 9.34 4.59
N ALA A 138 -0.92 9.90 4.86
CA ALA A 138 -0.72 10.86 5.95
C ALA A 138 -1.55 12.13 5.76
N VAL A 139 -1.61 12.68 4.55
CA VAL A 139 -2.46 13.83 4.21
C VAL A 139 -3.93 13.53 4.49
N VAL A 140 -4.43 12.35 4.08
CA VAL A 140 -5.81 11.93 4.35
C VAL A 140 -6.06 11.80 5.86
N ALA A 141 -5.12 11.18 6.61
CA ALA A 141 -5.26 11.00 8.06
C ALA A 141 -5.17 12.30 8.87
N ALA A 142 -4.47 13.33 8.33
CA ALA A 142 -4.33 14.63 8.95
C ALA A 142 -5.48 15.58 8.62
N ALA A 143 -6.23 15.30 7.54
CA ALA A 143 -7.34 16.14 7.14
C ALA A 143 -8.47 16.06 8.17
N ASP A 144 -8.94 17.23 8.63
CA ASP A 144 -10.11 17.32 9.50
C ASP A 144 -11.36 17.17 8.61
N THR A 145 -11.90 15.96 8.54
CA THR A 145 -13.05 15.63 7.68
C THR A 145 -14.38 16.12 8.25
N GLY A 146 -14.34 16.98 9.29
CA GLY A 146 -15.50 17.74 9.75
C GLY A 146 -16.66 16.91 10.28
N TYR A 147 -16.43 15.66 10.67
CA TYR A 147 -17.43 14.89 11.41
C TYR A 147 -17.54 15.49 12.81
N ARG A 148 -18.37 16.54 12.94
CA ARG A 148 -18.90 16.94 14.23
C ARG A 148 -19.83 15.83 14.68
N GLU A 149 -19.50 15.15 15.77
CA GLU A 149 -20.48 14.34 16.47
C GLU A 149 -21.72 15.20 16.70
N PRO A 150 -22.94 14.69 16.43
CA PRO A 150 -24.15 15.37 16.88
C PRO A 150 -24.03 15.56 18.38
N GLY A 151 -24.08 16.82 18.84
CA GLY A 151 -24.04 17.11 20.26
C GLY A 151 -25.16 16.36 20.97
N PRO A 152 -25.03 16.08 22.29
CA PRO A 152 -26.06 15.40 23.03
C PRO A 152 -27.37 16.19 22.88
N VAL A 153 -28.41 15.47 22.44
CA VAL A 153 -29.77 16.00 22.39
C VAL A 153 -30.18 16.25 23.84
N ALA A 154 -30.34 17.53 24.18
CA ALA A 154 -30.82 17.95 25.49
C ALA A 154 -32.29 17.60 25.67
#